data_f18bb089d6724f507d747582b44adbf0
#
_entry.id   f18bb089d6724f507d747582b44adbf0
#
_cell.length_a   1.000
_cell.length_b   1.000
_cell.length_c   1.000
_cell.angle_alpha   90.00
_cell.angle_beta   90.00
_cell.angle_gamma   90.00
#
_symmetry.space_group_name_H-M   'P 1'
#
loop_
_entity.id
_entity.type
_entity.pdbx_description
1 polymer ?
#
loop_
_entity_poly.entity_id
_entity_poly.type
_entity_poly.pdbx_seq_one_letter_code
_entity_poly.pdbx_strand_id
1 'polypeptide(L)'
;MDSSVGGKTAVNHPLGKNMIGAFYQPKAVVIDTDCLTTLPAREFAAGMAEVIKYGIIYDSVFFDWLEAQMEALYALDEQALTYAIARCCQIKAEVVAQDEKESGIRALLNLGHTFGHAIEAHMGYGNWLHGEAVSAGTVMAAKTAQLQGLIDASQFERILAILKKAHLPVRTPENMTFADFMQHMMRDKKVLAGELRLVLPTSIGTSAVVKGVPEAVIAQAIEYCRTV
;
A
#
# COMPACT_ATOMS: atom_id res chain seq x y z
N MET A 1 2.83 2.72 -12.47
CA MET A 1 3.77 1.64 -12.79
C MET A 1 3.02 0.37 -13.18
N ASP A 2 2.35 -0.31 -12.28
CA ASP A 2 1.69 -1.61 -12.48
C ASP A 2 0.15 -1.57 -12.55
N SER A 3 -0.45 -0.39 -12.58
CA SER A 3 -1.91 -0.19 -12.60
C SER A 3 -2.60 -0.86 -13.80
N SER A 4 -1.89 -0.98 -14.92
CA SER A 4 -2.36 -1.65 -16.14
C SER A 4 -2.39 -3.17 -16.04
N VAL A 5 -1.72 -3.79 -15.06
CA VAL A 5 -1.72 -5.24 -14.83
C VAL A 5 -2.91 -5.61 -13.93
N GLY A 6 -3.64 -6.67 -14.25
CA GLY A 6 -4.67 -7.25 -13.38
C GLY A 6 -6.11 -6.94 -13.75
N GLY A 7 -6.34 -6.29 -14.89
CA GLY A 7 -7.65 -6.19 -15.55
C GLY A 7 -8.73 -5.35 -14.84
N LYS A 8 -8.42 -4.69 -13.72
CA LYS A 8 -9.36 -3.76 -13.09
C LYS A 8 -9.36 -2.44 -13.84
N THR A 9 -10.33 -2.23 -14.72
CA THR A 9 -10.51 -0.96 -15.45
C THR A 9 -11.74 -0.24 -14.89
N ALA A 10 -11.55 0.99 -14.42
CA ALA A 10 -12.64 1.76 -13.86
C ALA A 10 -12.40 3.27 -13.94
N VAL A 11 -13.49 4.03 -13.97
CA VAL A 11 -13.48 5.49 -13.88
C VAL A 11 -14.23 5.97 -12.65
N ASN A 12 -13.83 7.14 -12.16
CA ASN A 12 -14.49 7.78 -11.03
C ASN A 12 -15.82 8.40 -11.47
N HIS A 13 -16.76 8.42 -10.53
CA HIS A 13 -18.05 9.08 -10.68
C HIS A 13 -18.27 10.03 -9.48
N PRO A 14 -19.09 11.09 -9.58
CA PRO A 14 -19.37 11.97 -8.44
C PRO A 14 -19.85 11.24 -7.17
N LEU A 15 -20.47 10.06 -7.32
CA LEU A 15 -20.93 9.22 -6.19
C LEU A 15 -19.84 8.33 -5.57
N GLY A 16 -18.63 8.27 -6.15
CA GLY A 16 -17.54 7.48 -5.60
C GLY A 16 -16.42 7.13 -6.58
N LYS A 17 -15.32 6.64 -6.02
CA LYS A 17 -14.12 6.20 -6.76
C LYS A 17 -14.38 4.82 -7.41
N ASN A 18 -13.94 4.64 -8.67
CA ASN A 18 -14.01 3.37 -9.40
C ASN A 18 -15.45 2.79 -9.52
N MET A 19 -16.44 3.63 -9.71
CA MET A 19 -17.85 3.21 -9.73
C MET A 19 -18.30 2.56 -11.04
N ILE A 20 -17.65 2.88 -12.15
CA ILE A 20 -18.00 2.39 -13.48
C ILE A 20 -16.79 1.73 -14.10
N GLY A 21 -16.86 0.45 -14.40
CA GLY A 21 -15.73 -0.28 -14.95
C GLY A 21 -16.04 -1.74 -15.27
N ALA A 22 -15.03 -2.45 -15.76
CA ALA A 22 -15.11 -3.86 -16.09
C ALA A 22 -13.77 -4.56 -15.75
N PHE A 23 -13.83 -5.88 -15.62
CA PHE A 23 -12.62 -6.71 -15.62
C PHE A 23 -12.22 -7.00 -17.07
N TYR A 24 -11.11 -6.42 -17.52
CA TYR A 24 -10.59 -6.67 -18.87
C TYR A 24 -9.05 -6.68 -18.86
N GLN A 25 -8.47 -7.86 -19.08
CA GLN A 25 -7.01 -8.03 -19.06
C GLN A 25 -6.36 -7.35 -20.27
N PRO A 26 -5.22 -6.66 -20.10
CA PRO A 26 -4.48 -6.10 -21.20
C PRO A 26 -3.88 -7.20 -22.08
N LYS A 27 -3.82 -6.97 -23.39
CA LYS A 27 -3.14 -7.88 -24.33
C LYS A 27 -1.64 -7.66 -24.35
N ALA A 28 -1.20 -6.43 -24.09
CA ALA A 28 0.19 -6.04 -23.92
C ALA A 28 0.25 -4.82 -22.99
N VAL A 29 1.35 -4.68 -22.27
CA VAL A 29 1.66 -3.50 -21.46
C VAL A 29 3.01 -2.98 -21.88
N VAL A 30 3.04 -1.73 -22.34
CA VAL A 30 4.28 -1.02 -22.70
C VAL A 30 4.55 0.01 -21.61
N ILE A 31 5.75 -0.01 -21.05
CA ILE A 31 6.18 0.91 -20.00
C ILE A 31 7.44 1.61 -20.48
N ASP A 32 7.31 2.91 -20.70
CA ASP A 32 8.42 3.79 -21.05
C ASP A 32 8.94 4.45 -19.77
N THR A 33 10.17 4.12 -19.39
CA THR A 33 10.81 4.65 -18.18
C THR A 33 11.16 6.13 -18.30
N ASP A 34 11.32 6.66 -19.51
CA ASP A 34 11.61 8.08 -19.72
C ASP A 34 10.47 8.99 -19.23
N CYS A 35 9.24 8.48 -19.21
CA CYS A 35 8.10 9.20 -18.63
C CYS A 35 8.30 9.56 -17.16
N LEU A 36 9.15 8.83 -16.42
CA LEU A 36 9.43 9.12 -15.01
C LEU A 36 10.29 10.36 -14.81
N THR A 37 11.05 10.78 -15.84
CA THR A 37 11.92 11.98 -15.78
C THR A 37 11.13 13.29 -15.65
N THR A 38 9.88 13.29 -16.13
CA THR A 38 8.98 14.46 -16.06
C THR A 38 8.01 14.39 -14.88
N LEU A 39 8.04 13.31 -14.11
CA LEU A 39 7.13 13.12 -12.97
C LEU A 39 7.59 14.00 -11.79
N PRO A 40 6.71 14.78 -11.15
CA PRO A 40 7.05 15.50 -9.93
C PRO A 40 7.57 14.56 -8.83
N ALA A 41 8.57 14.99 -8.06
CA ALA A 41 9.20 14.17 -7.02
C ALA A 41 8.17 13.59 -6.01
N ARG A 42 7.14 14.35 -5.65
CA ARG A 42 6.06 13.92 -4.78
C ARG A 42 5.26 12.74 -5.37
N GLU A 43 4.98 12.79 -6.67
CA GLU A 43 4.26 11.72 -7.39
C GLU A 43 5.14 10.47 -7.54
N PHE A 44 6.44 10.66 -7.77
CA PHE A 44 7.40 9.55 -7.81
C PHE A 44 7.46 8.85 -6.44
N ALA A 45 7.62 9.62 -5.36
CA ALA A 45 7.59 9.10 -4.00
C ALA A 45 6.29 8.34 -3.71
N ALA A 46 5.13 8.90 -4.06
CA ALA A 46 3.85 8.22 -3.91
C ALA A 46 3.82 6.88 -4.67
N GLY A 47 4.40 6.81 -5.87
CA GLY A 47 4.57 5.56 -6.62
C GLY A 47 5.44 4.54 -5.89
N MET A 48 6.47 4.98 -5.15
CA MET A 48 7.36 4.10 -4.39
C MET A 48 6.66 3.39 -3.22
N ALA A 49 5.57 3.94 -2.67
CA ALA A 49 4.77 3.25 -1.66
C ALA A 49 4.24 1.91 -2.19
N GLU A 50 3.75 1.89 -3.43
CA GLU A 50 3.26 0.68 -4.09
C GLU A 50 4.39 -0.30 -4.43
N VAL A 51 5.59 0.19 -4.78
CA VAL A 51 6.78 -0.65 -5.01
C VAL A 51 7.20 -1.36 -3.73
N ILE A 52 7.36 -0.59 -2.64
CA ILE A 52 7.76 -1.10 -1.32
C ILE A 52 6.75 -2.12 -0.80
N LYS A 53 5.47 -1.88 -1.02
CA LYS A 53 4.39 -2.81 -0.64
C LYS A 53 4.65 -4.23 -1.17
N TYR A 54 5.10 -4.40 -2.41
CA TYR A 54 5.39 -5.73 -2.97
C TYR A 54 6.49 -6.46 -2.21
N GLY A 55 7.54 -5.75 -1.80
CA GLY A 55 8.58 -6.31 -0.94
C GLY A 55 8.03 -6.79 0.41
N ILE A 56 7.12 -6.00 1.01
CA ILE A 56 6.53 -6.35 2.32
C ILE A 56 5.59 -7.55 2.22
N ILE A 57 4.74 -7.61 1.20
CA ILE A 57 3.67 -8.62 1.14
C ILE A 57 4.07 -9.94 0.49
N TYR A 58 5.13 -9.96 -0.33
CA TYR A 58 5.34 -11.10 -1.23
C TYR A 58 6.80 -11.53 -1.41
N ASP A 59 7.77 -10.60 -1.34
CA ASP A 59 9.15 -10.87 -1.75
C ASP A 59 10.17 -10.17 -0.85
N SER A 60 10.70 -10.90 0.14
CA SER A 60 11.71 -10.38 1.05
C SER A 60 13.04 -10.04 0.35
N VAL A 61 13.41 -10.78 -0.70
CA VAL A 61 14.64 -10.50 -1.46
C VAL A 61 14.49 -9.17 -2.23
N PHE A 62 13.30 -8.94 -2.76
CA PHE A 62 13.00 -7.65 -3.39
C PHE A 62 12.97 -6.51 -2.37
N PHE A 63 12.49 -6.75 -1.14
CA PHE A 63 12.55 -5.77 -0.06
C PHE A 63 13.99 -5.39 0.29
N ASP A 64 14.87 -6.39 0.49
CA ASP A 64 16.30 -6.17 0.78
C ASP A 64 16.97 -5.39 -0.37
N TRP A 65 16.64 -5.74 -1.61
CA TRP A 65 17.14 -5.05 -2.78
C TRP A 65 16.67 -3.58 -2.81
N LEU A 66 15.42 -3.30 -2.48
CA LEU A 66 14.88 -1.93 -2.41
C LEU A 66 15.59 -1.09 -1.35
N GLU A 67 15.88 -1.66 -0.17
CA GLU A 67 16.67 -0.96 0.88
C GLU A 67 18.05 -0.54 0.36
N ALA A 68 18.71 -1.42 -0.41
CA ALA A 68 20.03 -1.17 -0.97
C ALA A 68 20.02 -0.19 -2.15
N GLN A 69 18.98 -0.22 -2.99
CA GLN A 69 18.93 0.51 -4.27
C GLN A 69 18.08 1.78 -4.24
N MET A 70 17.57 2.20 -3.09
CA MET A 70 16.67 3.36 -3.00
C MET A 70 17.29 4.63 -3.60
N GLU A 71 18.58 4.86 -3.40
CA GLU A 71 19.28 6.04 -3.94
C GLU A 71 19.37 5.99 -5.48
N ALA A 72 19.66 4.81 -6.06
CA ALA A 72 19.69 4.61 -7.50
C ALA A 72 18.30 4.83 -8.12
N LEU A 73 17.24 4.36 -7.45
CA LEU A 73 15.87 4.58 -7.89
C LEU A 73 15.51 6.07 -7.93
N TYR A 74 15.91 6.84 -6.91
CA TYR A 74 15.69 8.29 -6.86
C TYR A 74 16.61 9.07 -7.83
N ALA A 75 17.77 8.51 -8.17
CA ALA A 75 18.61 9.03 -9.25
C ALA A 75 18.09 8.70 -10.65
N LEU A 76 16.94 7.99 -10.75
CA LEU A 76 16.33 7.51 -11.98
C LEU A 76 17.27 6.60 -12.79
N ASP A 77 18.10 5.79 -12.11
CA ASP A 77 18.95 4.81 -12.77
C ASP A 77 18.09 3.83 -13.58
N GLU A 78 18.38 3.73 -14.86
CA GLU A 78 17.55 2.96 -15.81
C GLU A 78 17.50 1.47 -15.45
N GLN A 79 18.62 0.90 -15.00
CA GLN A 79 18.69 -0.51 -14.65
C GLN A 79 17.88 -0.79 -13.37
N ALA A 80 18.03 0.07 -12.36
CA ALA A 80 17.28 -0.04 -11.11
C ALA A 80 15.76 0.13 -11.35
N LEU A 81 15.36 1.12 -12.14
CA LEU A 81 13.97 1.35 -12.51
C LEU A 81 13.37 0.17 -13.27
N THR A 82 14.09 -0.30 -14.31
CA THR A 82 13.63 -1.44 -15.12
C THR A 82 13.43 -2.68 -14.26
N TYR A 83 14.40 -3.00 -13.39
CA TYR A 83 14.29 -4.14 -12.48
C TYR A 83 13.09 -4.00 -11.52
N ALA A 84 12.96 -2.85 -10.85
CA ALA A 84 11.88 -2.62 -9.90
C ALA A 84 10.50 -2.73 -10.56
N ILE A 85 10.33 -2.11 -11.73
CA ILE A 85 9.08 -2.13 -12.49
C ILE A 85 8.76 -3.56 -12.95
N ALA A 86 9.74 -4.25 -13.54
CA ALA A 86 9.55 -5.63 -14.00
C ALA A 86 9.16 -6.56 -12.85
N ARG A 87 9.85 -6.45 -11.69
CA ARG A 87 9.55 -7.29 -10.53
C ARG A 87 8.16 -7.01 -9.96
N CYS A 88 7.75 -5.75 -9.85
CA CYS A 88 6.40 -5.39 -9.41
C CYS A 88 5.31 -5.94 -10.35
N CYS A 89 5.49 -5.80 -11.66
CA CYS A 89 4.57 -6.33 -12.66
C CYS A 89 4.49 -7.88 -12.58
N GLN A 90 5.64 -8.53 -12.40
CA GLN A 90 5.71 -9.98 -12.25
C GLN A 90 4.95 -10.45 -10.99
N ILE A 91 5.24 -9.88 -9.81
CA ILE A 91 4.55 -10.23 -8.57
C ILE A 91 3.04 -10.01 -8.72
N LYS A 92 2.63 -8.88 -9.29
CA LYS A 92 1.21 -8.62 -9.51
C LYS A 92 0.57 -9.65 -10.44
N ALA A 93 1.25 -10.01 -11.53
CA ALA A 93 0.77 -11.02 -12.46
C ALA A 93 0.65 -12.40 -11.79
N GLU A 94 1.62 -12.80 -10.97
CA GLU A 94 1.59 -14.04 -10.19
C GLU A 94 0.41 -14.08 -9.21
N VAL A 95 0.16 -12.98 -8.51
CA VAL A 95 -0.97 -12.84 -7.57
C VAL A 95 -2.32 -12.85 -8.30
N VAL A 96 -2.43 -12.13 -9.42
CA VAL A 96 -3.66 -12.06 -10.21
C VAL A 96 -3.97 -13.38 -10.90
N ALA A 97 -2.95 -14.11 -11.36
CA ALA A 97 -3.13 -15.44 -11.95
C ALA A 97 -3.71 -16.46 -10.96
N GLN A 98 -3.39 -16.31 -9.66
CA GLN A 98 -3.93 -17.17 -8.60
C GLN A 98 -5.33 -16.74 -8.14
N ASP A 99 -5.67 -15.46 -8.27
CA ASP A 99 -6.92 -14.89 -7.77
C ASP A 99 -7.34 -13.67 -8.58
N GLU A 100 -7.94 -13.89 -9.75
CA GLU A 100 -8.37 -12.82 -10.65
C GLU A 100 -9.42 -11.90 -10.02
N LYS A 101 -10.35 -12.46 -9.23
CA LYS A 101 -11.53 -11.74 -8.71
C LYS A 101 -11.38 -11.19 -7.30
N GLU A 102 -10.17 -11.27 -6.69
CA GLU A 102 -9.88 -10.77 -5.34
C GLU A 102 -10.72 -11.43 -4.23
N SER A 103 -10.86 -12.73 -4.32
CA SER A 103 -11.54 -13.52 -3.29
C SER A 103 -10.59 -14.13 -2.25
N GLY A 104 -9.29 -14.10 -2.49
CA GLY A 104 -8.24 -14.74 -1.68
C GLY A 104 -6.94 -13.93 -1.62
N ILE A 105 -5.86 -14.47 -2.19
CA ILE A 105 -4.49 -13.91 -2.10
C ILE A 105 -4.37 -12.49 -2.66
N ARG A 106 -5.16 -12.14 -3.66
CA ARG A 106 -5.13 -10.78 -4.24
C ARG A 106 -5.50 -9.69 -3.22
N ALA A 107 -6.22 -10.05 -2.15
CA ALA A 107 -6.50 -9.10 -1.05
C ALA A 107 -5.22 -8.57 -0.40
N LEU A 108 -4.09 -9.30 -0.44
CA LEU A 108 -2.81 -8.86 0.10
C LEU A 108 -2.29 -7.57 -0.56
N LEU A 109 -2.64 -7.33 -1.83
CA LEU A 109 -2.32 -6.08 -2.53
C LEU A 109 -2.89 -4.84 -1.86
N ASN A 110 -3.80 -5.01 -0.91
CA ASN A 110 -4.41 -3.93 -0.12
C ASN A 110 -3.70 -3.68 1.22
N LEU A 111 -2.45 -4.10 1.42
CA LEU A 111 -1.67 -3.68 2.59
C LEU A 111 -1.67 -2.14 2.69
N GLY A 112 -1.98 -1.61 3.87
CA GLY A 112 -2.07 -0.17 4.11
C GLY A 112 -3.35 0.51 3.59
N HIS A 113 -4.08 -0.11 2.66
CA HIS A 113 -5.20 0.55 1.98
C HIS A 113 -6.41 0.80 2.88
N THR A 114 -6.68 -0.02 3.88
CA THR A 114 -7.82 0.20 4.79
C THR A 114 -7.66 1.50 5.56
N PHE A 115 -6.47 1.75 6.11
CA PHE A 115 -6.13 3.02 6.75
C PHE A 115 -5.94 4.15 5.72
N GLY A 116 -5.29 3.86 4.60
CA GLY A 116 -5.05 4.84 3.54
C GLY A 116 -6.34 5.39 2.92
N HIS A 117 -7.31 4.55 2.61
CA HIS A 117 -8.62 5.01 2.12
C HIS A 117 -9.38 5.85 3.15
N ALA A 118 -9.21 5.55 4.45
CA ALA A 118 -9.77 6.40 5.50
C ALA A 118 -9.14 7.80 5.48
N ILE A 119 -7.82 7.90 5.28
CA ILE A 119 -7.11 9.18 5.12
C ILE A 119 -7.61 9.91 3.87
N GLU A 120 -7.63 9.25 2.70
CA GLU A 120 -8.12 9.87 1.45
C GLU A 120 -9.54 10.40 1.59
N ALA A 121 -10.42 9.63 2.23
CA ALA A 121 -11.82 10.02 2.42
C ALA A 121 -12.00 11.19 3.39
N HIS A 122 -11.23 11.22 4.49
CA HIS A 122 -11.30 12.27 5.50
C HIS A 122 -10.71 13.58 4.99
N MET A 123 -9.56 13.52 4.33
CA MET A 123 -8.83 14.69 3.83
C MET A 123 -9.44 15.29 2.56
N GLY A 124 -10.33 14.57 1.90
CA GLY A 124 -10.84 14.88 0.57
C GLY A 124 -9.86 14.46 -0.53
N TYR A 125 -10.40 13.89 -1.58
CA TYR A 125 -9.60 13.37 -2.69
C TYR A 125 -8.72 14.46 -3.32
N GLY A 126 -7.44 14.14 -3.51
CA GLY A 126 -6.44 15.02 -4.13
C GLY A 126 -5.57 15.82 -3.15
N ASN A 127 -5.93 15.92 -1.87
CA ASN A 127 -5.09 16.57 -0.85
C ASN A 127 -3.91 15.69 -0.44
N TRP A 128 -4.17 14.41 -0.23
CA TRP A 128 -3.16 13.37 -0.11
C TRP A 128 -3.12 12.54 -1.38
N LEU A 129 -1.93 12.27 -1.89
CA LEU A 129 -1.77 11.30 -2.97
C LEU A 129 -2.05 9.89 -2.43
N HIS A 130 -2.56 9.03 -3.29
CA HIS A 130 -2.89 7.65 -2.91
C HIS A 130 -1.73 6.94 -2.22
N GLY A 131 -0.53 6.99 -2.81
CA GLY A 131 0.66 6.37 -2.24
C GLY A 131 1.11 6.98 -0.90
N GLU A 132 0.88 8.29 -0.67
CA GLU A 132 1.12 8.93 0.62
C GLU A 132 0.20 8.33 1.70
N ALA A 133 -1.09 8.23 1.39
CA ALA A 133 -2.07 7.65 2.30
C ALA A 133 -1.81 6.16 2.56
N VAL A 134 -1.42 5.40 1.52
CA VAL A 134 -1.03 3.99 1.64
C VAL A 134 0.24 3.82 2.47
N SER A 135 1.21 4.74 2.37
CA SER A 135 2.42 4.70 3.18
C SER A 135 2.10 4.84 4.67
N ALA A 136 1.40 5.90 5.07
CA ALA A 136 0.96 6.08 6.46
C ALA A 136 0.11 4.88 6.93
N GLY A 137 -0.77 4.37 6.04
CA GLY A 137 -1.56 3.18 6.29
C GLY A 137 -0.73 1.91 6.47
N THR A 138 0.38 1.78 5.74
CA THR A 138 1.31 0.66 5.88
C THR A 138 2.04 0.69 7.22
N VAL A 139 2.43 1.88 7.70
CA VAL A 139 3.02 2.02 9.06
C VAL A 139 2.01 1.59 10.13
N MET A 140 0.74 2.02 10.02
CA MET A 140 -0.31 1.60 10.95
C MET A 140 -0.56 0.08 10.90
N ALA A 141 -0.60 -0.51 9.70
CA ALA A 141 -0.74 -1.96 9.53
C ALA A 141 0.45 -2.72 10.13
N ALA A 142 1.68 -2.28 9.86
CA ALA A 142 2.89 -2.88 10.43
C ALA A 142 2.94 -2.73 11.96
N LYS A 143 2.54 -1.56 12.50
CA LYS A 143 2.45 -1.36 13.95
C LYS A 143 1.39 -2.25 14.58
N THR A 144 0.23 -2.39 13.94
CA THR A 144 -0.82 -3.33 14.36
C THR A 144 -0.27 -4.77 14.38
N ALA A 145 0.46 -5.18 13.35
CA ALA A 145 1.09 -6.49 13.28
C ALA A 145 2.11 -6.71 14.40
N GLN A 146 2.94 -5.71 14.69
CA GLN A 146 3.89 -5.75 15.81
C GLN A 146 3.18 -5.91 17.16
N LEU A 147 2.14 -5.12 17.41
CA LEU A 147 1.36 -5.18 18.65
C LEU A 147 0.64 -6.53 18.81
N GLN A 148 0.30 -7.20 17.71
CA GLN A 148 -0.27 -8.55 17.69
C GLN A 148 0.80 -9.66 17.75
N GLY A 149 2.09 -9.33 17.77
CA GLY A 149 3.18 -10.30 17.77
C GLY A 149 3.38 -11.04 16.44
N LEU A 150 2.83 -10.53 15.33
CA LEU A 150 2.99 -11.12 14.00
C LEU A 150 4.35 -10.81 13.39
N ILE A 151 4.91 -9.65 13.68
CA ILE A 151 6.27 -9.24 13.34
C ILE A 151 6.99 -8.72 14.58
N ASP A 152 8.30 -8.81 14.60
CA ASP A 152 9.12 -8.26 15.66
C ASP A 152 9.44 -6.76 15.47
N ALA A 153 10.09 -6.17 16.49
CA ALA A 153 10.46 -4.76 16.47
C ALA A 153 11.45 -4.43 15.34
N SER A 154 12.37 -5.34 15.01
CA SER A 154 13.37 -5.13 13.95
C SER A 154 12.71 -5.06 12.58
N GLN A 155 11.77 -5.95 12.30
CA GLN A 155 11.01 -5.97 11.04
C GLN A 155 10.14 -4.70 10.91
N PHE A 156 9.50 -4.27 12.00
CA PHE A 156 8.73 -3.02 12.01
C PHE A 156 9.62 -1.81 11.71
N GLU A 157 10.78 -1.69 12.36
CA GLU A 157 11.70 -0.57 12.15
C GLU A 157 12.26 -0.56 10.71
N ARG A 158 12.53 -1.71 10.11
CA ARG A 158 12.94 -1.80 8.70
C ARG A 158 11.84 -1.28 7.76
N ILE A 159 10.58 -1.67 7.99
CA ILE A 159 9.43 -1.18 7.20
C ILE A 159 9.29 0.34 7.35
N LEU A 160 9.40 0.86 8.57
CA LEU A 160 9.35 2.29 8.83
C LEU A 160 10.52 3.04 8.17
N ALA A 161 11.72 2.50 8.26
CA ALA A 161 12.93 3.11 7.71
C ALA A 161 12.90 3.21 6.18
N ILE A 162 12.47 2.16 5.49
CA ILE A 162 12.41 2.17 4.01
C ILE A 162 11.37 3.18 3.51
N LEU A 163 10.23 3.34 4.19
CA LEU A 163 9.22 4.33 3.85
C LEU A 163 9.74 5.77 4.07
N LYS A 164 10.46 6.01 5.17
CA LYS A 164 11.15 7.28 5.41
C LYS A 164 12.23 7.56 4.35
N LYS A 165 13.04 6.55 4.00
CA LYS A 165 14.08 6.64 2.96
C LYS A 165 13.48 6.95 1.59
N ALA A 166 12.26 6.52 1.34
CA ALA A 166 11.47 6.83 0.15
C ALA A 166 10.72 8.16 0.23
N HIS A 167 11.08 9.06 1.16
CA HIS A 167 10.45 10.39 1.34
C HIS A 167 8.92 10.35 1.47
N LEU A 168 8.39 9.27 1.99
CA LEU A 168 6.96 9.05 2.16
C LEU A 168 6.48 9.48 3.55
N PRO A 169 5.24 9.98 3.67
CA PRO A 169 4.66 10.24 4.98
C PRO A 169 4.52 8.95 5.78
N VAL A 170 4.93 9.00 7.03
CA VAL A 170 4.81 7.89 8.00
C VAL A 170 3.88 8.24 9.16
N ARG A 171 3.38 9.49 9.19
CA ARG A 171 2.45 10.01 10.18
C ARG A 171 1.03 10.07 9.63
N THR A 172 0.07 10.04 10.53
CA THR A 172 -1.33 10.36 10.20
C THR A 172 -1.51 11.86 9.96
N PRO A 173 -2.56 12.29 9.24
CA PRO A 173 -2.97 13.69 9.23
C PRO A 173 -3.23 14.19 10.66
N GLU A 174 -2.75 15.39 10.99
CA GLU A 174 -2.86 15.96 12.36
C GLU A 174 -4.31 16.13 12.84
N ASN A 175 -5.21 16.42 11.91
CA ASN A 175 -6.63 16.67 12.17
C ASN A 175 -7.50 15.40 12.16
N MET A 176 -6.90 14.20 12.07
CA MET A 176 -7.64 12.93 11.99
C MET A 176 -7.51 12.14 13.29
N THR A 177 -8.63 11.86 13.94
CA THR A 177 -8.72 11.12 15.20
C THR A 177 -8.95 9.62 14.98
N PHE A 178 -8.79 8.80 16.02
CA PHE A 178 -9.18 7.39 15.97
C PHE A 178 -10.64 7.18 15.55
N ALA A 179 -11.55 8.02 16.06
CA ALA A 179 -12.98 7.93 15.72
C ALA A 179 -13.23 8.20 14.22
N ASP A 180 -12.49 9.14 13.62
CA ASP A 180 -12.57 9.42 12.19
C ASP A 180 -12.08 8.21 11.37
N PHE A 181 -10.96 7.59 11.78
CA PHE A 181 -10.49 6.36 11.15
C PHE A 181 -11.55 5.27 11.18
N MET A 182 -12.09 4.96 12.35
CA MET A 182 -13.11 3.92 12.50
C MET A 182 -14.36 4.21 11.68
N GLN A 183 -14.82 5.47 11.66
CA GLN A 183 -15.98 5.87 10.87
C GLN A 183 -15.79 5.57 9.38
N HIS A 184 -14.61 5.87 8.81
CA HIS A 184 -14.32 5.63 7.41
C HIS A 184 -14.04 4.15 7.13
N MET A 185 -13.26 3.48 7.98
CA MET A 185 -12.89 2.07 7.81
C MET A 185 -14.12 1.15 7.87
N MET A 186 -15.10 1.43 8.73
CA MET A 186 -16.34 0.65 8.83
C MET A 186 -17.30 0.86 7.63
N ARG A 187 -17.11 1.92 6.85
CA ARG A 187 -17.86 2.17 5.61
C ARG A 187 -17.21 1.53 4.37
N ASP A 188 -15.96 1.08 4.48
CA ASP A 188 -15.26 0.44 3.36
C ASP A 188 -15.96 -0.89 3.00
N LYS A 189 -16.04 -1.18 1.70
CA LYS A 189 -16.61 -2.45 1.14
C LYS A 189 -15.93 -3.72 1.68
N LYS A 190 -14.80 -3.58 2.36
CA LYS A 190 -14.05 -4.68 2.99
C LYS A 190 -14.65 -5.17 4.31
N VAL A 191 -15.65 -4.46 4.86
CA VAL A 191 -16.41 -4.90 6.02
C VAL A 191 -17.45 -5.90 5.56
N LEU A 192 -17.18 -7.19 5.69
CA LEU A 192 -18.14 -8.26 5.48
C LEU A 192 -18.77 -8.64 6.81
N ALA A 193 -20.10 -8.56 6.88
CA ALA A 193 -20.87 -8.89 8.10
C ALA A 193 -20.51 -8.07 9.35
N GLY A 194 -20.05 -6.82 9.17
CA GLY A 194 -19.68 -5.94 10.30
C GLY A 194 -18.30 -6.18 10.89
N GLU A 195 -17.51 -7.09 10.34
CA GLU A 195 -16.16 -7.42 10.83
C GLU A 195 -15.07 -6.76 9.97
N LEU A 196 -14.21 -5.96 10.60
CA LEU A 196 -13.08 -5.31 9.96
C LEU A 196 -12.01 -6.35 9.60
N ARG A 197 -11.54 -6.30 8.35
CA ARG A 197 -10.49 -7.16 7.82
C ARG A 197 -9.27 -6.32 7.46
N LEU A 198 -8.14 -6.59 8.11
CA LEU A 198 -6.88 -5.89 7.86
C LEU A 198 -5.90 -6.81 7.15
N VAL A 199 -5.18 -6.28 6.18
CA VAL A 199 -3.98 -6.93 5.65
C VAL A 199 -2.82 -6.52 6.54
N LEU A 200 -2.18 -7.50 7.17
CA LEU A 200 -1.07 -7.29 8.10
C LEU A 200 0.14 -8.11 7.68
N PRO A 201 1.37 -7.56 7.75
CA PRO A 201 2.57 -8.35 7.53
C PRO A 201 2.73 -9.41 8.64
N THR A 202 3.13 -10.62 8.26
CA THR A 202 3.49 -11.72 9.17
C THR A 202 4.99 -11.96 9.20
N SER A 203 5.68 -11.48 8.20
CA SER A 203 7.13 -11.21 8.13
C SER A 203 7.37 -10.29 6.94
N ILE A 204 8.57 -9.74 6.78
CA ILE A 204 8.95 -9.10 5.51
C ILE A 204 8.91 -10.18 4.41
N GLY A 205 8.18 -9.92 3.33
CA GLY A 205 7.94 -10.86 2.23
C GLY A 205 6.68 -11.72 2.37
N THR A 206 5.95 -11.62 3.50
CA THR A 206 4.68 -12.33 3.68
C THR A 206 3.67 -11.51 4.47
N SER A 207 2.40 -11.64 4.11
CA SER A 207 1.29 -10.96 4.77
C SER A 207 0.05 -11.86 4.81
N ALA A 208 -0.88 -11.53 5.68
CA ALA A 208 -2.15 -12.25 5.81
C ALA A 208 -3.33 -11.29 5.98
N VAL A 209 -4.53 -11.77 5.63
CA VAL A 209 -5.78 -11.09 5.98
C VAL A 209 -6.16 -11.51 7.39
N VAL A 210 -6.12 -10.58 8.32
CA VAL A 210 -6.42 -10.80 9.75
C VAL A 210 -7.78 -10.19 10.09
N LYS A 211 -8.58 -10.95 10.82
CA LYS A 211 -9.90 -10.56 11.33
C LYS A 211 -9.87 -10.45 12.84
N GLY A 212 -10.84 -9.75 13.41
CA GLY A 212 -11.01 -9.69 14.85
C GLY A 212 -9.87 -8.99 15.60
N VAL A 213 -9.14 -8.09 14.93
CA VAL A 213 -8.13 -7.27 15.62
C VAL A 213 -8.83 -6.38 16.64
N PRO A 214 -8.45 -6.41 17.94
CA PRO A 214 -9.08 -5.59 18.94
C PRO A 214 -8.97 -4.09 18.63
N GLU A 215 -10.05 -3.34 18.80
CA GLU A 215 -10.05 -1.89 18.55
C GLU A 215 -8.98 -1.15 19.34
N ALA A 216 -8.69 -1.59 20.58
CA ALA A 216 -7.63 -1.02 21.40
C ALA A 216 -6.23 -1.14 20.75
N VAL A 217 -5.95 -2.22 20.01
CA VAL A 217 -4.70 -2.41 19.27
C VAL A 217 -4.64 -1.47 18.06
N ILE A 218 -5.75 -1.34 17.33
CA ILE A 218 -5.86 -0.41 16.21
C ILE A 218 -5.66 1.03 16.71
N ALA A 219 -6.29 1.40 17.82
CA ALA A 219 -6.14 2.72 18.45
C ALA A 219 -4.68 3.02 18.82
N GLN A 220 -3.98 2.05 19.42
CA GLN A 220 -2.55 2.19 19.75
C GLN A 220 -1.68 2.36 18.50
N ALA A 221 -1.97 1.63 17.43
CA ALA A 221 -1.23 1.76 16.17
C ALA A 221 -1.45 3.12 15.52
N ILE A 222 -2.68 3.63 15.50
CA ILE A 222 -3.00 4.97 14.99
C ILE A 222 -2.31 6.04 15.83
N GLU A 223 -2.39 5.96 17.17
CA GLU A 223 -1.78 6.93 18.06
C GLU A 223 -0.24 6.94 17.94
N TYR A 224 0.38 5.77 17.78
CA TYR A 224 1.82 5.69 17.47
C TYR A 224 2.16 6.51 16.21
N CYS A 225 1.37 6.36 15.14
CA CYS A 225 1.60 7.07 13.88
C CYS A 225 1.29 8.58 13.92
N ARG A 226 0.72 9.10 15.01
CA ARG A 226 0.60 10.55 15.26
C ARG A 226 1.90 11.17 15.77
N THR A 227 2.74 10.38 16.40
CA THR A 227 3.92 10.86 17.16
C THR A 227 5.28 10.44 16.57
N VAL A 228 5.30 9.44 15.68
CA VAL A 228 6.52 8.83 15.11
C VAL A 228 7.37 9.78 14.24
#